data_b3ddce2e009fb4012b29600551e5ea7f
#
_entry.id   b3ddce2e009fb4012b29600551e5ea7f
#
_cell.length_a   1.000
_cell.length_b   1.000
_cell.length_c   1.000
_cell.angle_alpha   90.00
_cell.angle_beta   90.00
_cell.angle_gamma   90.00
#
_symmetry.space_group_name_H-M   'P 1'
#
loop_
_entity.id
_entity.type
_entity.pdbx_description
1 polymer ?
#
loop_
_entity_poly.entity_id
_entity_poly.type
_entity_poly.pdbx_seq_one_letter_code
_entity_poly.pdbx_strand_id
1 'polypeptide(L)'
;YRIFVNREKVNKASILDGRLPKKSDELGIDRLFAKNNSLKIGDTIKLKGKKFKIVGLIALSDYSALFPKNTDTIFNAQDFTVATVTGKGFARLGDTAKTHVFAWKNNKTLSDAKQKSLYDDMAKYIAVNGAYRQISLDEFIPAKENQAIIFTGNDMGRDQSVMMVMLAIVMV
;
A
#
# COMPACT_ATOMS: atom_id res chain seq x y z
N TYR A 1 9.94 -6.05 0.63
CA TYR A 1 9.44 -4.99 1.51
C TYR A 1 9.27 -3.70 0.72
N ARG A 2 8.14 -3.02 0.89
CA ARG A 2 7.93 -1.65 0.43
C ARG A 2 7.84 -0.73 1.65
N ILE A 3 8.80 0.17 1.77
CA ILE A 3 8.96 0.99 2.97
C ILE A 3 8.50 2.41 2.68
N PHE A 4 7.65 2.95 3.53
CA PHE A 4 7.15 4.31 3.47
C PHE A 4 7.67 5.13 4.64
N VAL A 5 7.84 6.43 4.43
CA VAL A 5 7.94 7.36 5.54
C VAL A 5 6.55 7.51 6.19
N ASN A 6 6.49 7.72 7.49
CA ASN A 6 5.23 8.00 8.19
C ASN A 6 4.42 9.06 7.45
N ARG A 7 3.19 8.71 7.08
CA ARG A 7 2.29 9.59 6.33
C ARG A 7 1.40 10.36 7.30
N GLU A 8 1.30 11.69 7.11
CA GLU A 8 0.57 12.57 8.02
C GLU A 8 -0.77 13.05 7.46
N LYS A 9 -0.92 13.16 6.15
CA LYS A 9 -2.09 13.80 5.51
C LYS A 9 -2.99 12.82 4.77
N VAL A 10 -2.42 12.01 3.88
CA VAL A 10 -3.16 11.09 3.01
C VAL A 10 -2.66 9.67 3.26
N ASN A 11 -3.53 8.68 3.18
CA ASN A 11 -3.23 7.26 3.37
C ASN A 11 -2.42 6.99 4.65
N LYS A 12 -2.87 7.56 5.75
CA LYS A 12 -2.24 7.36 7.06
C LYS A 12 -2.28 5.89 7.45
N ALA A 13 -1.23 5.43 8.13
CA ALA A 13 -1.24 4.12 8.72
C ALA A 13 -2.24 4.06 9.89
N SER A 14 -3.12 3.06 9.87
CA SER A 14 -3.91 2.67 11.03
C SER A 14 -3.03 1.82 11.95
N ILE A 15 -2.97 2.19 13.22
CA ILE A 15 -2.24 1.45 14.26
C ILE A 15 -3.20 0.40 14.80
N LEU A 16 -2.86 -0.86 14.65
CA LEU A 16 -3.65 -1.98 15.14
C LEU A 16 -3.13 -2.46 16.50
N ASP A 17 -1.83 -2.36 16.70
CA ASP A 17 -1.17 -2.65 17.97
C ASP A 17 0.13 -1.84 18.07
N GLY A 18 0.52 -1.47 19.30
CA GLY A 18 1.72 -0.67 19.55
C GLY A 18 1.59 0.79 19.11
N ARG A 19 2.55 1.29 18.34
CA ARG A 19 2.62 2.70 17.93
C ARG A 19 3.35 2.90 16.60
N LEU A 20 3.25 4.10 16.03
CA LEU A 20 4.09 4.50 14.90
C LEU A 20 5.56 4.68 15.33
N PRO A 21 6.50 4.45 14.39
CA PRO A 21 7.92 4.72 14.59
C PRO A 21 8.19 6.18 14.97
N LYS A 22 9.05 6.39 15.97
CA LYS A 22 9.53 7.71 16.42
C LYS A 22 11.04 7.84 16.27
N LYS A 23 11.78 6.72 16.32
CA LYS A 23 13.24 6.68 16.19
C LYS A 23 13.65 6.17 14.81
N SER A 24 14.90 6.43 14.43
CA SER A 24 15.43 6.05 13.11
C SER A 24 15.64 4.54 12.93
N ASP A 25 15.62 3.78 14.01
CA ASP A 25 15.78 2.32 14.05
C ASP A 25 14.46 1.59 14.36
N GLU A 26 13.33 2.29 14.30
CA GLU A 26 12.01 1.74 14.56
C GLU A 26 11.23 1.53 13.25
N LEU A 27 10.34 0.54 13.26
CA LEU A 27 9.52 0.13 12.14
C LEU A 27 8.09 -0.18 12.60
N GLY A 28 7.10 0.29 11.84
CA GLY A 28 5.74 -0.24 11.86
C GLY A 28 5.58 -1.18 10.68
N ILE A 29 5.09 -2.39 10.91
CA ILE A 29 4.96 -3.42 9.86
C ILE A 29 3.51 -3.87 9.71
N ASP A 30 3.14 -4.30 8.50
CA ASP A 30 1.81 -4.84 8.27
C ASP A 30 1.52 -6.05 9.15
N ARG A 31 0.30 -6.08 9.73
CA ARG A 31 -0.11 -7.10 10.70
C ARG A 31 -0.17 -8.50 10.10
N LEU A 32 -0.63 -8.62 8.82
CA LEU A 32 -0.82 -9.92 8.20
C LEU A 32 0.54 -10.58 7.92
N PHE A 33 1.48 -9.79 7.37
CA PHE A 33 2.85 -10.24 7.21
C PHE A 33 3.49 -10.62 8.55
N ALA A 34 3.33 -9.79 9.58
CA ALA A 34 3.88 -10.08 10.90
C ALA A 34 3.32 -11.39 11.46
N LYS A 35 2.00 -11.60 11.36
CA LYS A 35 1.34 -12.86 11.77
C LYS A 35 1.91 -14.07 11.02
N ASN A 36 2.00 -13.99 9.68
CA ASN A 36 2.43 -15.11 8.84
C ASN A 36 3.91 -15.45 9.02
N ASN A 37 4.71 -14.49 9.48
CA ASN A 37 6.14 -14.67 9.75
C ASN A 37 6.46 -14.78 11.25
N SER A 38 5.46 -14.95 12.11
CA SER A 38 5.61 -15.07 13.58
C SER A 38 6.36 -13.91 14.23
N LEU A 39 6.26 -12.71 13.64
CA LEU A 39 6.89 -11.49 14.14
C LEU A 39 6.00 -10.78 15.16
N LYS A 40 6.62 -10.20 16.17
CA LYS A 40 5.94 -9.49 17.27
C LYS A 40 6.54 -8.10 17.48
N ILE A 41 5.81 -7.24 18.16
CA ILE A 41 6.33 -5.97 18.66
C ILE A 41 7.50 -6.28 19.62
N GLY A 42 8.61 -5.58 19.42
CA GLY A 42 9.85 -5.81 20.12
C GLY A 42 10.91 -6.56 19.32
N ASP A 43 10.49 -7.35 18.33
CA ASP A 43 11.40 -8.08 17.46
C ASP A 43 12.20 -7.13 16.58
N THR A 44 13.31 -7.63 16.07
CA THR A 44 14.21 -6.88 15.19
C THR A 44 14.33 -7.58 13.86
N ILE A 45 14.08 -6.83 12.77
CA ILE A 45 14.32 -7.30 11.42
C ILE A 45 15.48 -6.55 10.77
N LYS A 46 16.10 -7.17 9.77
CA LYS A 46 17.16 -6.54 8.97
C LYS A 46 16.61 -6.10 7.63
N LEU A 47 16.74 -4.81 7.32
CA LEU A 47 16.45 -4.23 6.02
C LEU A 47 17.74 -3.64 5.45
N LYS A 48 18.19 -4.14 4.30
CA LYS A 48 19.49 -3.76 3.71
C LYS A 48 20.65 -3.78 4.71
N GLY A 49 20.71 -4.82 5.52
CA GLY A 49 21.76 -4.97 6.55
C GLY A 49 21.61 -4.09 7.79
N LYS A 50 20.65 -3.16 7.82
CA LYS A 50 20.36 -2.31 8.99
C LYS A 50 19.29 -2.95 9.86
N LYS A 51 19.48 -2.90 11.16
CA LYS A 51 18.51 -3.41 12.15
C LYS A 51 17.40 -2.37 12.39
N PHE A 52 16.15 -2.85 12.39
CA PHE A 52 14.96 -2.09 12.76
C PHE A 52 14.13 -2.86 13.77
N LYS A 53 13.75 -2.20 14.86
CA LYS A 53 12.88 -2.77 15.88
C LYS A 53 11.41 -2.55 15.48
N ILE A 54 10.61 -3.60 15.52
CA ILE A 54 9.16 -3.52 15.32
C ILE A 54 8.54 -2.86 16.55
N VAL A 55 7.85 -1.73 16.34
CA VAL A 55 7.21 -0.98 17.42
C VAL A 55 5.70 -0.86 17.24
N GLY A 56 5.18 -1.31 16.11
CA GLY A 56 3.76 -1.34 15.85
C GLY A 56 3.37 -2.27 14.72
N LEU A 57 2.17 -2.82 14.84
CA LEU A 57 1.47 -3.54 13.78
C LEU A 57 0.48 -2.56 13.14
N ILE A 58 0.57 -2.43 11.83
CA ILE A 58 -0.18 -1.41 11.08
C ILE A 58 -1.00 -2.02 9.95
N ALA A 59 -1.95 -1.23 9.45
CA ALA A 59 -2.58 -1.42 8.15
C ALA A 59 -2.51 -0.12 7.36
N LEU A 60 -2.27 -0.21 6.06
CA LEU A 60 -2.28 0.92 5.14
C LEU A 60 -3.51 0.82 4.24
N SER A 61 -4.28 1.92 4.12
CA SER A 61 -5.51 1.95 3.31
C SER A 61 -5.30 1.68 1.82
N ASP A 62 -4.11 1.96 1.32
CA ASP A 62 -3.70 1.70 -0.06
C ASP A 62 -3.01 0.33 -0.26
N TYR A 63 -2.97 -0.50 0.81
CA TYR A 63 -2.43 -1.87 0.80
C TYR A 63 -3.30 -2.82 1.60
N SER A 64 -4.54 -2.95 1.20
CA SER A 64 -5.49 -3.86 1.82
C SER A 64 -5.18 -5.31 1.54
N ALA A 65 -4.87 -5.55 0.31
CA ALA A 65 -4.20 -6.75 -0.12
C ALA A 65 -2.73 -6.39 -0.37
N LEU A 66 -1.83 -7.23 0.07
CA LEU A 66 -0.40 -6.99 -0.04
C LEU A 66 0.11 -7.32 -1.46
N PHE A 67 -0.47 -6.67 -2.46
CA PHE A 67 -0.03 -6.81 -3.84
C PHE A 67 1.29 -6.07 -4.08
N PRO A 68 2.34 -6.74 -4.56
CA PRO A 68 3.57 -6.07 -5.00
C PRO A 68 3.33 -5.12 -6.19
N LYS A 69 2.43 -5.47 -7.10
CA LYS A 69 2.06 -4.67 -8.27
C LYS A 69 0.54 -4.51 -8.36
N ASN A 70 0.08 -3.42 -8.95
CA ASN A 70 -1.35 -3.16 -9.15
C ASN A 70 -2.03 -4.13 -10.12
N THR A 71 -1.25 -4.80 -10.94
CA THR A 71 -1.70 -5.81 -11.91
C THR A 71 -1.77 -7.22 -11.33
N ASP A 72 -1.28 -7.41 -10.10
CA ASP A 72 -1.31 -8.72 -9.46
C ASP A 72 -2.74 -9.10 -9.07
N THR A 73 -3.08 -10.35 -9.24
CA THR A 73 -4.39 -10.92 -8.89
C THR A 73 -4.34 -11.79 -7.64
N ILE A 74 -3.16 -12.23 -7.27
CA ILE A 74 -2.89 -13.05 -6.08
C ILE A 74 -1.75 -12.40 -5.30
N PHE A 75 -1.84 -12.39 -3.98
CA PHE A 75 -0.77 -11.89 -3.13
C PHE A 75 -0.29 -12.97 -2.14
N ASN A 76 0.98 -12.89 -1.78
CA ASN A 76 1.58 -13.72 -0.74
C ASN A 76 2.07 -12.85 0.41
N ALA A 77 1.32 -12.85 1.49
CA ALA A 77 1.64 -12.08 2.69
C ALA A 77 2.80 -12.68 3.53
N GLN A 78 3.43 -13.77 3.09
CA GLN A 78 4.69 -14.25 3.67
C GLN A 78 5.90 -13.58 3.03
N ASP A 79 5.82 -13.28 1.73
CA ASP A 79 6.98 -12.82 0.96
C ASP A 79 7.01 -11.30 0.77
N PHE A 80 5.84 -10.67 0.69
CA PHE A 80 5.74 -9.23 0.49
C PHE A 80 5.02 -8.54 1.64
N THR A 81 5.52 -7.37 2.02
CA THR A 81 4.92 -6.51 3.04
C THR A 81 5.15 -5.04 2.77
N VAL A 82 4.31 -4.25 3.41
CA VAL A 82 4.48 -2.81 3.56
C VAL A 82 4.86 -2.47 4.99
N ALA A 83 5.67 -1.43 5.13
CA ALA A 83 6.10 -0.97 6.44
C ALA A 83 6.28 0.55 6.44
N THR A 84 6.27 1.15 7.62
CA THR A 84 6.50 2.57 7.79
C THR A 84 7.66 2.82 8.75
N VAL A 85 8.41 3.88 8.49
CA VAL A 85 9.56 4.35 9.26
C VAL A 85 9.52 5.87 9.38
N THR A 86 10.37 6.43 10.25
CA THR A 86 10.61 7.90 10.24
C THR A 86 11.41 8.32 9.00
N GLY A 87 11.41 9.62 8.66
CA GLY A 87 12.27 10.16 7.59
C GLY A 87 13.76 9.82 7.81
N LYS A 88 14.23 9.90 9.07
CA LYS A 88 15.60 9.49 9.44
C LYS A 88 15.81 7.98 9.27
N GLY A 89 14.80 7.17 9.60
CA GLY A 89 14.83 5.72 9.38
C GLY A 89 14.90 5.37 7.90
N PHE A 90 14.15 6.08 7.05
CA PHE A 90 14.19 5.91 5.61
C PHE A 90 15.56 6.27 5.02
N ALA A 91 16.17 7.37 5.47
CA ALA A 91 17.51 7.76 5.04
C ALA A 91 18.58 6.71 5.35
N ARG A 92 18.44 5.94 6.43
CA ARG A 92 19.34 4.81 6.74
C ARG A 92 19.34 3.69 5.71
N LEU A 93 18.29 3.56 4.92
CA LEU A 93 18.18 2.53 3.87
C LEU A 93 19.01 2.85 2.62
N GLY A 94 19.58 4.06 2.54
CA GLY A 94 20.40 4.49 1.41
C GLY A 94 19.59 4.88 0.17
N ASP A 95 20.28 5.15 -0.94
CA ASP A 95 19.67 5.77 -2.12
C ASP A 95 19.13 4.79 -3.17
N THR A 96 19.28 3.49 -2.96
CA THR A 96 18.84 2.51 -3.94
C THR A 96 17.33 2.33 -3.95
N ALA A 97 16.73 2.31 -5.14
CA ALA A 97 15.31 1.99 -5.37
C ALA A 97 14.33 2.92 -4.62
N LYS A 98 14.60 4.21 -4.58
CA LYS A 98 13.63 5.20 -4.12
C LYS A 98 12.62 5.50 -5.23
N THR A 99 11.33 5.42 -4.89
CA THR A 99 10.24 5.87 -5.75
C THR A 99 9.51 7.02 -5.06
N HIS A 100 9.22 8.06 -5.80
CA HIS A 100 8.39 9.16 -5.32
C HIS A 100 6.93 8.86 -5.68
N VAL A 101 6.07 8.81 -4.66
CA VAL A 101 4.63 8.64 -4.83
C VAL A 101 3.95 9.92 -4.37
N PHE A 102 3.05 10.44 -5.20
CA PHE A 102 2.26 11.61 -4.91
C PHE A 102 0.83 11.18 -4.62
N ALA A 103 0.26 11.68 -3.54
CA ALA A 103 -1.12 11.44 -3.19
C ALA A 103 -1.78 12.76 -2.75
N TRP A 104 -3.03 12.95 -3.13
CA TRP A 104 -3.83 14.11 -2.71
C TRP A 104 -5.27 13.68 -2.47
N LYS A 105 -6.01 14.51 -1.81
CA LYS A 105 -7.47 14.42 -1.71
C LYS A 105 -8.11 15.76 -2.06
N ASN A 106 -9.29 15.71 -2.59
CA ASN A 106 -10.05 16.92 -2.89
C ASN A 106 -10.45 17.63 -1.60
N ASN A 107 -10.39 18.95 -1.59
CA ASN A 107 -10.80 19.77 -0.46
C ASN A 107 -12.33 19.78 -0.26
N LYS A 108 -13.09 19.43 -1.30
CA LYS A 108 -14.55 19.36 -1.29
C LYS A 108 -14.99 17.97 -1.74
N THR A 109 -16.11 17.51 -1.21
CA THR A 109 -16.79 16.32 -1.72
C THR A 109 -17.29 16.63 -3.13
N LEU A 110 -16.87 15.84 -4.09
CA LEU A 110 -17.32 15.92 -5.48
C LEU A 110 -18.41 14.86 -5.71
N SER A 111 -19.37 15.18 -6.58
CA SER A 111 -20.29 14.15 -7.08
C SER A 111 -19.53 13.11 -7.93
N ASP A 112 -20.06 11.90 -8.05
CA ASP A 112 -19.41 10.81 -8.79
C ASP A 112 -19.12 11.21 -10.25
N ALA A 113 -20.03 11.92 -10.89
CA ALA A 113 -19.85 12.43 -12.26
C ALA A 113 -18.66 13.39 -12.35
N LYS A 114 -18.54 14.32 -11.39
CA LYS A 114 -17.39 15.25 -11.33
C LYS A 114 -16.08 14.56 -10.98
N GLN A 115 -16.11 13.56 -10.11
CA GLN A 115 -14.94 12.75 -9.81
C GLN A 115 -14.49 12.00 -11.05
N LYS A 116 -15.42 11.33 -11.74
CA LYS A 116 -15.12 10.62 -12.99
C LYS A 116 -14.51 11.53 -14.03
N SER A 117 -15.13 12.71 -14.29
CA SER A 117 -14.59 13.68 -15.24
C SER A 117 -13.17 14.12 -14.87
N LEU A 118 -12.94 14.44 -13.59
CA LEU A 118 -11.61 14.83 -13.12
C LEU A 118 -10.57 13.75 -13.37
N TYR A 119 -10.90 12.48 -13.12
CA TYR A 119 -9.98 11.37 -13.35
C TYR A 119 -9.71 11.13 -14.83
N ASP A 120 -10.76 11.20 -15.66
CA ASP A 120 -10.62 11.03 -17.10
C ASP A 120 -9.74 12.16 -17.71
N ASP A 121 -9.89 13.39 -17.24
CA ASP A 121 -9.05 14.51 -17.65
C ASP A 121 -7.61 14.37 -17.18
N MET A 122 -7.41 13.94 -15.95
CA MET A 122 -6.07 13.67 -15.41
C MET A 122 -5.39 12.50 -16.14
N ALA A 123 -6.12 11.41 -16.40
CA ALA A 123 -5.59 10.28 -17.15
C ALA A 123 -5.17 10.69 -18.57
N LYS A 124 -6.00 11.50 -19.26
CA LYS A 124 -5.63 12.07 -20.57
C LYS A 124 -4.39 12.95 -20.48
N TYR A 125 -4.34 13.83 -19.48
CA TYR A 125 -3.18 14.70 -19.28
C TYR A 125 -1.89 13.91 -19.04
N ILE A 126 -1.97 12.88 -18.20
CA ILE A 126 -0.83 12.00 -17.91
C ILE A 126 -0.45 11.18 -19.14
N ALA A 127 -1.42 10.66 -19.90
CA ALA A 127 -1.14 9.92 -21.13
C ALA A 127 -0.39 10.78 -22.16
N VAL A 128 -0.85 12.02 -22.38
CA VAL A 128 -0.24 12.92 -23.36
C VAL A 128 1.14 13.43 -22.90
N ASN A 129 1.25 13.84 -21.64
CA ASN A 129 2.48 14.46 -21.13
C ASN A 129 3.45 13.43 -20.53
N GLY A 130 2.94 12.30 -20.06
CA GLY A 130 3.73 11.22 -19.46
C GLY A 130 4.51 10.43 -20.51
N ALA A 131 3.97 10.27 -21.72
CA ALA A 131 4.67 9.63 -22.83
C ALA A 131 6.04 10.26 -23.10
N TYR A 132 6.12 11.58 -23.01
CA TYR A 132 7.38 12.32 -23.12
C TYR A 132 8.40 12.00 -22.01
N ARG A 133 7.91 11.53 -20.85
CA ARG A 133 8.72 11.27 -19.65
C ARG A 133 8.77 9.79 -19.29
N GLN A 134 8.30 8.92 -20.16
CA GLN A 134 8.24 7.47 -19.95
C GLN A 134 7.45 7.06 -18.69
N ILE A 135 6.45 7.86 -18.30
CA ILE A 135 5.53 7.54 -17.20
C ILE A 135 4.40 6.67 -17.75
N SER A 136 4.24 5.48 -17.18
CA SER A 136 3.13 4.58 -17.51
C SER A 136 1.83 5.01 -16.85
N LEU A 137 0.70 4.85 -17.55
CA LEU A 137 -0.64 5.02 -16.96
C LEU A 137 -0.93 4.01 -15.85
N ASP A 138 -0.26 2.86 -15.85
CA ASP A 138 -0.38 1.84 -14.83
C ASP A 138 0.08 2.33 -13.44
N GLU A 139 0.88 3.40 -13.41
CA GLU A 139 1.32 4.06 -12.18
C GLU A 139 0.30 5.07 -11.64
N PHE A 140 -0.73 5.40 -12.43
CA PHE A 140 -1.79 6.31 -12.02
C PHE A 140 -3.00 5.55 -11.48
N ILE A 141 -3.21 5.63 -10.18
CA ILE A 141 -4.31 4.95 -9.50
C ILE A 141 -5.34 6.00 -9.04
N PRO A 142 -6.45 6.16 -9.77
CA PRO A 142 -7.55 6.99 -9.30
C PRO A 142 -8.35 6.24 -8.23
N ALA A 143 -8.31 6.72 -6.99
CA ALA A 143 -9.20 6.24 -5.95
C ALA A 143 -10.52 7.02 -6.01
N LYS A 144 -11.55 6.42 -6.56
CA LYS A 144 -12.87 7.06 -6.76
C LYS A 144 -13.71 7.14 -5.50
N GLU A 145 -13.45 6.30 -4.52
CA GLU A 145 -14.27 6.11 -3.33
C GLU A 145 -13.39 6.07 -2.07
N ASN A 146 -14.03 6.04 -0.90
CA ASN A 146 -13.30 5.81 0.34
C ASN A 146 -12.57 4.47 0.25
N GLN A 147 -11.24 4.52 0.17
CA GLN A 147 -10.42 3.34 -0.04
C GLN A 147 -10.65 2.24 1.00
N ALA A 148 -11.01 2.60 2.23
CA ALA A 148 -11.36 1.63 3.27
C ALA A 148 -12.61 0.82 2.93
N ILE A 149 -13.57 1.39 2.18
CA ILE A 149 -14.81 0.71 1.76
C ILE A 149 -14.58 -0.14 0.52
N ILE A 150 -13.88 0.39 -0.48
CA ILE A 150 -13.46 -0.40 -1.65
C ILE A 150 -12.66 -1.62 -1.20
N PHE A 151 -11.81 -1.41 -0.24
CA PHE A 151 -10.94 -2.34 0.38
C PHE A 151 -11.66 -3.52 1.02
N THR A 152 -12.58 -3.25 1.93
CA THR A 152 -13.36 -4.30 2.57
C THR A 152 -14.38 -4.94 1.63
N GLY A 153 -14.95 -4.17 0.71
CA GLY A 153 -15.95 -4.65 -0.26
C GLY A 153 -15.35 -5.48 -1.40
N ASN A 154 -14.25 -5.01 -2.00
CA ASN A 154 -13.63 -5.68 -3.15
C ASN A 154 -12.78 -6.89 -2.75
N ASP A 155 -12.12 -6.86 -1.59
CA ASP A 155 -11.33 -8.01 -1.12
C ASP A 155 -12.25 -9.21 -0.82
N MET A 156 -13.36 -9.00 -0.11
CA MET A 156 -14.30 -10.07 0.17
C MET A 156 -14.97 -10.62 -1.10
N GLY A 157 -15.26 -9.75 -2.08
CA GLY A 157 -15.82 -10.16 -3.36
C GLY A 157 -14.82 -10.89 -4.27
N ARG A 158 -13.55 -10.52 -4.21
CA ARG A 158 -12.47 -11.15 -4.98
C ARG A 158 -12.13 -12.54 -4.47
N ASP A 159 -12.01 -12.71 -3.16
CA ASP A 159 -11.74 -14.00 -2.55
C ASP A 159 -12.88 -14.98 -2.82
N GLN A 160 -14.13 -14.52 -2.77
CA GLN A 160 -15.29 -15.32 -3.13
C GLN A 160 -15.30 -15.69 -4.61
N SER A 161 -14.94 -14.76 -5.51
CA SER A 161 -14.91 -15.01 -6.94
C SER A 161 -13.80 -16.01 -7.32
N VAL A 162 -12.62 -15.87 -6.73
CA VAL A 162 -11.49 -16.81 -6.95
C VAL A 162 -11.83 -18.19 -6.38
N MET A 163 -12.48 -18.25 -5.21
CA MET A 163 -12.91 -19.49 -4.60
C MET A 163 -14.01 -20.19 -5.41
N MET A 164 -14.96 -19.45 -6.01
CA MET A 164 -15.98 -19.97 -6.90
C MET A 164 -15.40 -20.51 -8.20
N VAL A 165 -14.41 -19.81 -8.78
CA VAL A 165 -13.72 -20.31 -9.98
C VAL A 165 -12.90 -21.57 -9.69
N MET A 166 -12.20 -21.62 -8.56
CA MET A 166 -11.49 -22.84 -8.14
C MET A 166 -12.43 -24.01 -7.90
N LEU A 167 -13.58 -23.78 -7.24
CA LEU A 167 -14.60 -24.83 -7.04
C LEU A 167 -15.17 -25.32 -8.37
N ALA A 168 -15.41 -24.44 -9.35
CA ALA A 168 -15.89 -24.80 -10.67
C ALA A 168 -14.87 -25.67 -11.44
N ILE A 169 -13.57 -25.39 -11.28
CA ILE A 169 -12.50 -26.21 -11.92
C ILE A 169 -12.37 -27.59 -11.30
N VAL A 170 -12.63 -27.72 -9.99
CA VAL A 170 -12.56 -29.03 -9.28
C VAL A 170 -13.78 -29.90 -9.54
N MET A 171 -14.90 -29.32 -10.01
CA MET A 171 -16.15 -30.04 -10.26
C MET A 171 -16.32 -30.49 -11.72
N VAL A 172 -15.34 -30.26 -12.59
CA VAL A 172 -15.26 -30.74 -13.98
C VAL A 172 -14.23 -31.85 -14.09
#